data_213532c91afe95d4a0e9dfa1f6c543bd
#
_entry.id   213532c91afe95d4a0e9dfa1f6c543bd
#
_cell.length_a   1.000
_cell.length_b   1.000
_cell.length_c   1.000
_cell.angle_alpha   90.00
_cell.angle_beta   90.00
_cell.angle_gamma   90.00
#
_symmetry.space_group_name_H-M   'P 1'
#
loop_
_entity.id
_entity.type
_entity.pdbx_description
1 polymer ?
#
loop_
_entity_poly.entity_id
_entity_poly.type
_entity_poly.pdbx_seq_one_letter_code
_entity_poly.pdbx_strand_id
1 'polypeptide(L)'
;MDRKAEIIGLADQLVKSVGYEGFSYADLSAKLGITKASIHHHFPHKEDLGAALCDSYEAYLAEKFSAIEAQEGGAWAKLDAYFNSGAALVADHGKTCPISALQAEVNSLPAPLKDRLRALDNQELEFVARVLEAGRLSGEFRFEGGASSQAALLVSSYKGALSFARIHGCAFLKDVMGQMKRSLGI
;
A
#
# COMPACT_ATOMS: atom_id res chain seq x y z
N MET A 1 -11.80 12.12 21.77
CA MET A 1 -11.05 11.62 20.61
C MET A 1 -10.01 10.62 21.13
N ASP A 2 -9.82 9.48 20.49
CA ASP A 2 -8.83 8.49 20.95
C ASP A 2 -7.41 8.97 20.60
N ARG A 3 -6.62 9.32 21.60
CA ARG A 3 -5.26 9.84 21.45
C ARG A 3 -4.35 8.84 20.71
N LYS A 4 -4.55 7.54 20.94
CA LYS A 4 -3.80 6.50 20.23
C LYS A 4 -4.07 6.57 18.72
N ALA A 5 -5.32 6.72 18.33
CA ALA A 5 -5.73 6.87 16.93
C ALA A 5 -5.16 8.15 16.29
N GLU A 6 -5.12 9.28 17.01
CA GLU A 6 -4.51 10.52 16.52
C GLU A 6 -3.01 10.34 16.24
N ILE A 7 -2.27 9.67 17.14
CA ILE A 7 -0.84 9.40 16.96
C ILE A 7 -0.62 8.50 15.73
N ILE A 8 -1.40 7.42 15.58
CA ILE A 8 -1.30 6.52 14.41
C ILE A 8 -1.62 7.29 13.12
N GLY A 9 -2.68 8.10 13.10
CA GLY A 9 -3.07 8.86 11.92
C GLY A 9 -2.01 9.87 11.47
N LEU A 10 -1.37 10.58 12.41
CA LEU A 10 -0.27 11.49 12.07
C LEU A 10 0.98 10.71 11.64
N ALA A 11 1.31 9.60 12.30
CA ALA A 11 2.43 8.76 11.91
C ALA A 11 2.26 8.19 10.49
N ASP A 12 1.05 7.76 10.11
CA ASP A 12 0.72 7.35 8.74
C ASP A 12 1.00 8.45 7.70
N GLN A 13 0.59 9.70 8.00
CA GLN A 13 0.88 10.83 7.12
C GLN A 13 2.39 11.07 6.97
N LEU A 14 3.15 10.92 8.06
CA LEU A 14 4.61 11.08 8.04
C LEU A 14 5.29 9.94 7.27
N VAL A 15 4.86 8.70 7.45
CA VAL A 15 5.37 7.57 6.63
C VAL A 15 5.17 7.84 5.14
N LYS A 16 4.00 8.31 4.74
CA LYS A 16 3.68 8.64 3.33
C LYS A 16 4.50 9.81 2.77
N SER A 17 4.96 10.71 3.63
CA SER A 17 5.65 11.95 3.23
C SER A 17 7.17 11.83 3.30
N VAL A 18 7.71 11.28 4.40
CA VAL A 18 9.15 11.30 4.72
C VAL A 18 9.72 9.90 5.04
N GLY A 19 8.90 8.85 5.02
CA GLY A 19 9.28 7.51 5.40
C GLY A 19 9.18 7.24 6.91
N TYR A 20 9.32 5.97 7.29
CA TYR A 20 9.25 5.56 8.69
C TYR A 20 10.46 6.05 9.49
N GLU A 21 11.65 6.02 8.91
CA GLU A 21 12.87 6.53 9.56
C GLU A 21 12.93 8.06 9.58
N GLY A 22 12.21 8.73 8.68
CA GLY A 22 12.25 10.18 8.48
C GLY A 22 11.55 11.01 9.58
N PHE A 23 10.95 10.40 10.60
CA PHE A 23 10.34 11.11 11.71
C PHE A 23 10.66 10.50 13.07
N SER A 24 10.48 11.28 14.12
CA SER A 24 10.71 10.91 15.52
C SER A 24 9.49 11.23 16.39
N TYR A 25 9.49 10.77 17.64
CA TYR A 25 8.49 11.17 18.64
C TYR A 25 8.52 12.66 18.96
N ALA A 26 9.64 13.36 18.71
CA ALA A 26 9.70 14.82 18.82
C ALA A 26 8.82 15.48 17.75
N ASP A 27 8.86 14.98 16.52
CA ASP A 27 8.06 15.51 15.42
C ASP A 27 6.58 15.27 15.65
N LEU A 28 6.20 14.08 16.12
CA LEU A 28 4.82 13.76 16.51
C LEU A 28 4.34 14.66 17.66
N SER A 29 5.17 14.83 18.71
CA SER A 29 4.91 15.69 19.87
C SER A 29 4.63 17.13 19.46
N ALA A 30 5.49 17.69 18.61
CA ALA A 30 5.36 19.05 18.13
C ALA A 30 4.08 19.27 17.28
N LYS A 31 3.79 18.32 16.39
CA LYS A 31 2.62 18.43 15.49
C LYS A 31 1.28 18.19 16.20
N LEU A 32 1.23 17.32 17.21
CA LEU A 32 0.02 17.02 17.98
C LEU A 32 -0.19 17.96 19.17
N GLY A 33 0.80 18.78 19.53
CA GLY A 33 0.73 19.64 20.72
C GLY A 33 0.68 18.85 22.04
N ILE A 34 1.31 17.66 22.09
CA ILE A 34 1.36 16.80 23.28
C ILE A 34 2.80 16.54 23.69
N THR A 35 2.99 16.05 24.93
CA THR A 35 4.35 15.71 25.39
C THR A 35 4.84 14.39 24.80
N LYS A 36 6.18 14.24 24.65
CA LYS A 36 6.79 12.94 24.30
C LYS A 36 6.41 11.84 25.28
N ALA A 37 6.27 12.16 26.57
CA ALA A 37 5.84 11.19 27.58
C ALA A 37 4.44 10.63 27.31
N SER A 38 3.52 11.46 26.79
CA SER A 38 2.20 11.01 26.35
C SER A 38 2.28 10.02 25.18
N ILE A 39 3.21 10.23 24.23
CA ILE A 39 3.43 9.29 23.11
C ILE A 39 4.02 7.99 23.65
N HIS A 40 5.06 8.05 24.49
CA HIS A 40 5.68 6.86 25.11
C HIS A 40 4.70 6.07 25.98
N HIS A 41 3.69 6.71 26.57
CA HIS A 41 2.63 6.01 27.31
C HIS A 41 1.82 5.07 26.39
N HIS A 42 1.55 5.46 25.15
CA HIS A 42 0.81 4.67 24.17
C HIS A 42 1.72 3.71 23.38
N PHE A 43 2.93 4.14 23.08
CA PHE A 43 3.92 3.44 22.27
C PHE A 43 5.30 3.59 22.94
N PRO A 44 5.69 2.67 23.84
CA PRO A 44 6.98 2.71 24.53
C PRO A 44 8.17 2.82 23.59
N HIS A 45 8.11 2.13 22.45
CA HIS A 45 9.13 2.16 21.40
C HIS A 45 8.51 2.54 20.05
N LYS A 46 9.32 3.09 19.13
CA LYS A 46 8.89 3.42 17.76
C LYS A 46 8.43 2.17 17.00
N GLU A 47 8.98 1.03 17.37
CA GLU A 47 8.60 -0.31 16.89
C GLU A 47 7.13 -0.66 17.20
N ASP A 48 6.64 -0.29 18.39
CA ASP A 48 5.24 -0.51 18.80
C ASP A 48 4.30 0.34 17.93
N LEU A 49 4.70 1.57 17.64
CA LEU A 49 3.99 2.44 16.70
C LEU A 49 4.04 1.87 15.27
N GLY A 50 5.19 1.35 14.84
CA GLY A 50 5.34 0.67 13.55
C GLY A 50 4.43 -0.55 13.43
N ALA A 51 4.33 -1.36 14.49
CA ALA A 51 3.42 -2.49 14.53
C ALA A 51 1.95 -2.05 14.40
N ALA A 52 1.55 -1.01 15.14
CA ALA A 52 0.20 -0.46 15.06
C ALA A 52 -0.13 0.14 13.67
N LEU A 53 0.85 0.72 13.00
CA LEU A 53 0.71 1.16 11.60
C LEU A 53 0.47 -0.04 10.67
N CYS A 54 1.25 -1.12 10.81
CA CYS A 54 1.04 -2.33 10.02
C CYS A 54 -0.33 -2.95 10.26
N ASP A 55 -0.82 -3.00 11.52
CA ASP A 55 -2.17 -3.47 11.86
C ASP A 55 -3.24 -2.63 11.15
N SER A 56 -3.07 -1.30 11.10
CA SER A 56 -4.00 -0.41 10.41
C SER A 56 -3.97 -0.60 8.88
N TYR A 57 -2.80 -0.88 8.30
CA TYR A 57 -2.68 -1.16 6.87
C TYR A 57 -3.30 -2.52 6.49
N GLU A 58 -3.12 -3.54 7.34
CA GLU A 58 -3.73 -4.85 7.16
C GLU A 58 -5.26 -4.76 7.15
N ALA A 59 -5.82 -4.06 8.15
CA ALA A 59 -7.26 -3.82 8.22
C ALA A 59 -7.78 -3.03 7.01
N TYR A 60 -7.07 -1.97 6.60
CA TYR A 60 -7.41 -1.18 5.42
C TYR A 60 -7.39 -2.02 4.13
N LEU A 61 -6.36 -2.86 3.93
CA LEU A 61 -6.28 -3.73 2.76
C LEU A 61 -7.41 -4.76 2.75
N ALA A 62 -7.72 -5.36 3.91
CA ALA A 62 -8.79 -6.34 4.02
C ALA A 62 -10.16 -5.72 3.65
N GLU A 63 -10.47 -4.53 4.20
CA GLU A 63 -11.71 -3.81 3.89
C GLU A 63 -11.75 -3.41 2.40
N LYS A 64 -10.68 -2.84 1.88
CA LYS A 64 -10.55 -2.43 0.48
C LYS A 64 -10.76 -3.61 -0.48
N PHE A 65 -10.07 -4.73 -0.24
CA PHE A 65 -10.17 -5.89 -1.12
C PHE A 65 -11.56 -6.52 -1.07
N SER A 66 -12.16 -6.62 0.12
CA SER A 66 -13.53 -7.07 0.28
C SER A 66 -14.53 -6.17 -0.47
N ALA A 67 -14.35 -4.84 -0.38
CA ALA A 67 -15.20 -3.90 -1.11
C ALA A 67 -15.05 -4.03 -2.63
N ILE A 68 -13.81 -4.24 -3.13
CA ILE A 68 -13.57 -4.46 -4.56
C ILE A 68 -14.16 -5.79 -5.02
N GLU A 69 -14.00 -6.87 -4.24
CA GLU A 69 -14.57 -8.18 -4.57
C GLU A 69 -16.11 -8.16 -4.63
N ALA A 70 -16.75 -7.35 -3.80
CA ALA A 70 -18.20 -7.19 -3.77
C ALA A 70 -18.76 -6.33 -4.92
N GLN A 71 -17.93 -5.62 -5.68
CA GLN A 71 -18.38 -4.80 -6.81
C GLN A 71 -18.89 -5.67 -7.96
N GLU A 72 -19.94 -5.23 -8.61
CA GLU A 72 -20.38 -5.80 -9.88
C GLU A 72 -19.36 -5.50 -10.98
N GLY A 73 -19.20 -6.42 -11.92
CA GLY A 73 -18.30 -6.29 -13.05
C GLY A 73 -17.32 -7.43 -13.19
N GLY A 74 -16.57 -7.42 -14.28
CA GLY A 74 -15.57 -8.42 -14.62
C GLY A 74 -14.27 -8.29 -13.80
N ALA A 75 -13.35 -9.20 -14.04
CA ALA A 75 -12.06 -9.23 -13.36
C ALA A 75 -11.24 -7.95 -13.63
N TRP A 76 -11.30 -7.40 -14.85
CA TRP A 76 -10.62 -6.13 -15.13
C TRP A 76 -11.16 -4.98 -14.29
N ALA A 77 -12.48 -4.86 -14.12
CA ALA A 77 -13.06 -3.81 -13.30
C ALA A 77 -12.51 -3.83 -11.86
N LYS A 78 -12.30 -5.02 -11.30
CA LYS A 78 -11.70 -5.21 -9.97
C LYS A 78 -10.22 -4.81 -9.93
N LEU A 79 -9.43 -5.19 -10.95
CA LEU A 79 -8.03 -4.75 -11.06
C LEU A 79 -7.95 -3.23 -11.27
N ASP A 80 -8.81 -2.66 -12.09
CA ASP A 80 -8.86 -1.21 -12.34
C ASP A 80 -9.18 -0.44 -11.06
N ALA A 81 -10.14 -0.90 -10.27
CA ALA A 81 -10.45 -0.33 -8.95
C ALA A 81 -9.26 -0.41 -7.99
N TYR A 82 -8.54 -1.55 -7.98
CA TYR A 82 -7.32 -1.71 -7.20
C TYR A 82 -6.24 -0.69 -7.63
N PHE A 83 -5.94 -0.57 -8.92
CA PHE A 83 -4.93 0.35 -9.44
C PHE A 83 -5.32 1.82 -9.21
N ASN A 84 -6.58 2.18 -9.46
CA ASN A 84 -7.04 3.56 -9.28
C ASN A 84 -7.00 4.02 -7.81
N SER A 85 -7.10 3.10 -6.85
CA SER A 85 -7.03 3.44 -5.42
C SER A 85 -5.67 4.03 -4.99
N GLY A 86 -4.58 3.63 -5.63
CA GLY A 86 -3.25 4.20 -5.36
C GLY A 86 -2.93 5.45 -6.17
N ALA A 87 -3.62 5.68 -7.31
CA ALA A 87 -3.41 6.86 -8.12
C ALA A 87 -3.73 8.17 -7.35
N ALA A 88 -4.67 8.12 -6.42
CA ALA A 88 -5.02 9.24 -5.54
C ALA A 88 -3.83 9.69 -4.66
N LEU A 89 -2.95 8.77 -4.24
CA LEU A 89 -1.75 9.10 -3.45
C LEU A 89 -0.76 9.96 -4.23
N VAL A 90 -0.61 9.68 -5.54
CA VAL A 90 0.28 10.46 -6.42
C VAL A 90 -0.29 11.86 -6.66
N ALA A 91 -1.61 11.97 -6.82
CA ALA A 91 -2.30 13.25 -7.00
C ALA A 91 -2.25 14.11 -5.72
N ASP A 92 -2.20 13.49 -4.53
CA ASP A 92 -2.10 14.18 -3.24
C ASP A 92 -0.63 14.53 -2.91
N HIS A 93 -0.11 15.57 -3.57
CA HIS A 93 1.19 16.19 -3.31
C HIS A 93 2.40 15.22 -3.30
N GLY A 94 2.37 14.19 -4.13
CA GLY A 94 3.50 13.28 -4.29
C GLY A 94 3.74 12.33 -3.11
N LYS A 95 2.73 12.05 -2.31
CA LYS A 95 2.80 11.04 -1.25
C LYS A 95 3.07 9.65 -1.84
N THR A 96 3.77 8.81 -1.10
CA THR A 96 4.03 7.43 -1.49
C THR A 96 3.04 6.47 -0.82
N CYS A 97 2.89 5.29 -1.43
CA CYS A 97 2.22 4.18 -0.74
C CYS A 97 2.98 3.86 0.56
N PRO A 98 2.33 3.80 1.73
CA PRO A 98 3.01 3.59 3.00
C PRO A 98 3.73 2.24 3.06
N ILE A 99 3.17 1.19 2.44
CA ILE A 99 3.83 -0.12 2.32
C ILE A 99 5.11 0.00 1.47
N SER A 100 5.07 0.75 0.36
CA SER A 100 6.26 0.99 -0.46
C SER A 100 7.31 1.84 0.25
N ALA A 101 6.90 2.76 1.14
CA ALA A 101 7.85 3.49 1.99
C ALA A 101 8.59 2.55 2.93
N LEU A 102 7.88 1.64 3.61
CA LEU A 102 8.49 0.61 4.47
C LEU A 102 9.38 -0.36 3.69
N GLN A 103 8.98 -0.75 2.47
CA GLN A 103 9.80 -1.59 1.59
C GLN A 103 11.13 -0.93 1.24
N ALA A 104 11.13 0.38 0.96
CA ALA A 104 12.36 1.12 0.65
C ALA A 104 13.33 1.17 1.85
N GLU A 105 12.82 1.11 3.06
CA GLU A 105 13.58 1.17 4.31
C GLU A 105 13.79 -0.22 4.96
N VAL A 106 13.51 -1.31 4.24
CA VAL A 106 13.49 -2.67 4.79
C VAL A 106 14.77 -3.07 5.52
N ASN A 107 15.93 -2.54 5.12
CA ASN A 107 17.21 -2.88 5.74
C ASN A 107 17.34 -2.32 7.17
N SER A 108 16.74 -1.17 7.46
CA SER A 108 16.76 -0.52 8.78
C SER A 108 15.62 -0.97 9.69
N LEU A 109 14.55 -1.59 9.14
CA LEU A 109 13.41 -2.02 9.93
C LEU A 109 13.78 -3.15 10.91
N PRO A 110 13.24 -3.14 12.14
CA PRO A 110 13.31 -4.28 13.07
C PRO A 110 12.70 -5.55 12.48
N ALA A 111 13.19 -6.73 12.89
CA ALA A 111 12.74 -8.01 12.38
C ALA A 111 11.22 -8.22 12.47
N PRO A 112 10.52 -7.88 13.59
CA PRO A 112 9.06 -8.02 13.67
C PRO A 112 8.31 -7.17 12.63
N LEU A 113 8.80 -5.98 12.29
CA LEU A 113 8.20 -5.14 11.26
C LEU A 113 8.43 -5.69 9.84
N LYS A 114 9.58 -6.33 9.59
CA LYS A 114 9.84 -7.04 8.32
C LYS A 114 8.85 -8.17 8.09
N ASP A 115 8.53 -8.93 9.13
CA ASP A 115 7.58 -10.04 9.01
C ASP A 115 6.15 -9.54 8.76
N ARG A 116 5.74 -8.45 9.43
CA ARG A 116 4.46 -7.79 9.16
C ARG A 116 4.40 -7.21 7.74
N LEU A 117 5.47 -6.58 7.28
CA LEU A 117 5.56 -6.06 5.90
C LEU A 117 5.40 -7.19 4.88
N ARG A 118 6.05 -8.35 5.12
CA ARG A 118 5.88 -9.53 4.26
C ARG A 118 4.43 -10.03 4.24
N ALA A 119 3.74 -9.99 5.38
CA ALA A 119 2.32 -10.37 5.45
C ALA A 119 1.43 -9.41 4.63
N LEU A 120 1.68 -8.10 4.70
CA LEU A 120 0.99 -7.09 3.89
C LEU A 120 1.22 -7.30 2.38
N ASP A 121 2.46 -7.58 1.98
CA ASP A 121 2.80 -7.88 0.59
C ASP A 121 2.09 -9.15 0.09
N ASN A 122 2.07 -10.20 0.91
CA ASN A 122 1.37 -11.44 0.56
C ASN A 122 -0.13 -11.23 0.40
N GLN A 123 -0.77 -10.47 1.30
CA GLN A 123 -2.20 -10.14 1.22
C GLN A 123 -2.54 -9.44 -0.12
N GLU A 124 -1.70 -8.51 -0.56
CA GLU A 124 -1.87 -7.79 -1.81
C GLU A 124 -1.65 -8.70 -3.03
N LEU A 125 -0.58 -9.51 -3.02
CA LEU A 125 -0.28 -10.46 -4.08
C LEU A 125 -1.37 -11.52 -4.24
N GLU A 126 -1.87 -12.07 -3.13
CA GLU A 126 -2.94 -13.06 -3.12
C GLU A 126 -4.26 -12.50 -3.66
N PHE A 127 -4.63 -11.27 -3.27
CA PHE A 127 -5.80 -10.62 -3.83
C PHE A 127 -5.71 -10.49 -5.35
N VAL A 128 -4.61 -9.95 -5.87
CA VAL A 128 -4.42 -9.77 -7.32
C VAL A 128 -4.38 -11.13 -8.04
N ALA A 129 -3.74 -12.14 -7.47
CA ALA A 129 -3.69 -13.48 -8.04
C ALA A 129 -5.09 -14.12 -8.13
N ARG A 130 -5.94 -13.97 -7.11
CA ARG A 130 -7.34 -14.46 -7.16
C ARG A 130 -8.14 -13.79 -8.26
N VAL A 131 -8.01 -12.47 -8.42
CA VAL A 131 -8.72 -11.74 -9.48
C VAL A 131 -8.22 -12.15 -10.87
N LEU A 132 -6.92 -12.34 -11.04
CA LEU A 132 -6.32 -12.81 -12.30
C LEU A 132 -6.80 -14.22 -12.66
N GLU A 133 -6.83 -15.13 -11.68
CA GLU A 133 -7.30 -16.49 -11.92
C GLU A 133 -8.80 -16.52 -12.28
N ALA A 134 -9.61 -15.71 -11.60
CA ALA A 134 -11.03 -15.58 -11.94
C ALA A 134 -11.23 -15.05 -13.37
N GLY A 135 -10.45 -14.03 -13.78
CA GLY A 135 -10.50 -13.49 -15.14
C GLY A 135 -10.01 -14.49 -16.21
N ARG A 136 -9.01 -15.31 -15.88
CA ARG A 136 -8.54 -16.38 -16.77
C ARG A 136 -9.59 -17.47 -16.94
N LEU A 137 -10.23 -17.89 -15.86
CA LEU A 137 -11.29 -18.93 -15.88
C LEU A 137 -12.55 -18.44 -16.60
N SER A 138 -12.90 -17.17 -16.49
CA SER A 138 -14.03 -16.61 -17.25
C SER A 138 -13.71 -16.33 -18.73
N GLY A 139 -12.44 -16.45 -19.14
CA GLY A 139 -11.98 -16.12 -20.49
C GLY A 139 -11.80 -14.63 -20.76
N GLU A 140 -11.94 -13.77 -19.74
CA GLU A 140 -11.70 -12.33 -19.84
C GLU A 140 -10.21 -12.02 -20.02
N PHE A 141 -9.31 -12.79 -19.36
CA PHE A 141 -7.86 -12.61 -19.45
C PHE A 141 -7.18 -13.74 -20.20
N ARG A 142 -6.12 -13.39 -20.94
CA ARG A 142 -5.21 -14.31 -21.60
C ARG A 142 -3.77 -13.91 -21.29
N PHE A 143 -3.07 -14.70 -20.50
CA PHE A 143 -1.66 -14.51 -20.17
C PHE A 143 -0.97 -15.86 -19.98
N GLU A 144 0.34 -15.90 -20.20
CA GLU A 144 1.16 -17.07 -19.98
C GLU A 144 1.57 -17.22 -18.51
N GLY A 145 1.78 -18.46 -18.07
CA GLY A 145 2.23 -18.77 -16.71
C GLY A 145 1.09 -18.79 -15.68
N GLY A 146 1.47 -18.84 -14.41
CA GLY A 146 0.52 -18.89 -13.28
C GLY A 146 0.04 -17.53 -12.84
N ALA A 147 -1.17 -17.47 -12.30
CA ALA A 147 -1.76 -16.23 -11.77
C ALA A 147 -0.90 -15.55 -10.69
N SER A 148 -0.21 -16.34 -9.84
CA SER A 148 0.68 -15.80 -8.82
C SER A 148 1.90 -15.06 -9.41
N SER A 149 2.52 -15.62 -10.46
CA SER A 149 3.65 -14.96 -11.15
C SER A 149 3.18 -13.72 -11.89
N GLN A 150 2.02 -13.76 -12.51
CA GLN A 150 1.41 -12.60 -13.15
C GLN A 150 1.03 -11.52 -12.13
N ALA A 151 0.54 -11.89 -10.95
CA ALA A 151 0.27 -10.97 -9.85
C ALA A 151 1.56 -10.27 -9.38
N ALA A 152 2.65 -11.03 -9.18
CA ALA A 152 3.93 -10.46 -8.82
C ALA A 152 4.43 -9.43 -9.85
N LEU A 153 4.30 -9.73 -11.15
CA LEU A 153 4.64 -8.79 -12.23
C LEU A 153 3.78 -7.54 -12.14
N LEU A 154 2.45 -7.67 -12.06
CA LEU A 154 1.55 -6.52 -12.06
C LEU A 154 1.69 -5.64 -10.82
N VAL A 155 1.77 -6.25 -9.63
CA VAL A 155 1.93 -5.50 -8.37
C VAL A 155 3.28 -4.78 -8.33
N SER A 156 4.37 -5.44 -8.74
CA SER A 156 5.70 -4.80 -8.80
C SER A 156 5.74 -3.66 -9.81
N SER A 157 5.18 -3.87 -11.01
CA SER A 157 5.08 -2.83 -12.04
C SER A 157 4.24 -1.64 -11.56
N TYR A 158 3.12 -1.89 -10.92
CA TYR A 158 2.23 -0.87 -10.37
C TYR A 158 2.90 -0.05 -9.24
N LYS A 159 3.53 -0.71 -8.27
CA LYS A 159 4.25 -0.03 -7.19
C LYS A 159 5.42 0.80 -7.72
N GLY A 160 6.15 0.26 -8.69
CA GLY A 160 7.17 1.00 -9.42
C GLY A 160 6.59 2.23 -10.15
N ALA A 161 5.47 2.05 -10.86
CA ALA A 161 4.81 3.14 -11.58
C ALA A 161 4.30 4.25 -10.65
N LEU A 162 3.75 3.90 -9.47
CA LEU A 162 3.39 4.89 -8.45
C LEU A 162 4.60 5.71 -8.00
N SER A 163 5.75 5.08 -7.80
CA SER A 163 6.99 5.75 -7.41
C SER A 163 7.48 6.69 -8.51
N PHE A 164 7.52 6.23 -9.77
CA PHE A 164 7.93 7.03 -10.93
C PHE A 164 6.97 8.20 -11.20
N ALA A 165 5.67 7.98 -11.02
CA ALA A 165 4.65 9.01 -11.25
C ALA A 165 4.79 10.23 -10.31
N ARG A 166 5.45 10.08 -9.14
CA ARG A 166 5.78 11.22 -8.27
C ARG A 166 6.75 12.21 -8.92
N ILE A 167 7.52 11.76 -9.91
CA ILE A 167 8.49 12.58 -10.66
C ILE A 167 7.93 12.91 -12.05
N HIS A 168 7.32 11.93 -12.72
CA HIS A 168 6.89 12.04 -14.12
C HIS A 168 5.41 12.41 -14.30
N GLY A 169 4.65 12.47 -13.20
CA GLY A 169 3.22 12.80 -13.22
C GLY A 169 2.31 11.61 -13.49
N CYS A 170 1.00 11.84 -13.33
CA CYS A 170 -0.02 10.79 -13.44
C CYS A 170 -0.15 10.18 -14.85
N ALA A 171 0.30 10.86 -15.89
CA ALA A 171 0.30 10.31 -17.27
C ALA A 171 1.16 9.04 -17.34
N PHE A 172 2.35 9.03 -16.70
CA PHE A 172 3.21 7.87 -16.64
C PHE A 172 2.50 6.65 -16.03
N LEU A 173 1.78 6.86 -14.91
CA LEU A 173 1.02 5.78 -14.26
C LEU A 173 -0.05 5.20 -15.19
N LYS A 174 -0.79 6.07 -15.89
CA LYS A 174 -1.82 5.66 -16.86
C LYS A 174 -1.25 4.83 -18.00
N ASP A 175 -0.08 5.22 -18.52
CA ASP A 175 0.60 4.49 -19.60
C ASP A 175 1.01 3.08 -19.14
N VAL A 176 1.58 2.96 -17.93
CA VAL A 176 1.94 1.65 -17.34
C VAL A 176 0.69 0.80 -17.12
N MET A 177 -0.38 1.35 -16.54
CA MET A 177 -1.65 0.63 -16.34
C MET A 177 -2.24 0.16 -17.68
N GLY A 178 -2.18 1.00 -18.72
CA GLY A 178 -2.60 0.63 -20.07
C GLY A 178 -1.77 -0.52 -20.64
N GLN A 179 -0.45 -0.55 -20.39
CA GLN A 179 0.40 -1.65 -20.81
C GLN A 179 0.11 -2.94 -20.02
N MET A 180 -0.14 -2.83 -18.70
CA MET A 180 -0.55 -3.96 -17.88
C MET A 180 -1.87 -4.57 -18.37
N LYS A 181 -2.83 -3.74 -18.75
CA LYS A 181 -4.08 -4.18 -19.36
C LYS A 181 -3.83 -4.98 -20.63
N ARG A 182 -3.05 -4.43 -21.58
CA ARG A 182 -2.68 -5.13 -22.83
C ARG A 182 -1.96 -6.46 -22.59
N SER A 183 -1.14 -6.57 -21.53
CA SER A 183 -0.46 -7.82 -21.19
C SER A 183 -1.39 -8.93 -20.71
N LEU A 184 -2.64 -8.59 -20.39
CA LEU A 184 -3.72 -9.55 -20.07
C LEU A 184 -4.57 -9.92 -21.29
N GLY A 185 -4.23 -9.43 -22.47
CA GLY A 185 -4.93 -9.73 -23.73
C GLY A 185 -6.24 -8.98 -23.92
N ILE A 186 -6.41 -7.82 -23.27
CA ILE A 186 -7.63 -6.99 -23.33
C ILE A 186 -7.31 -5.53 -23.64
#